data_f0de0b6b3ec8c27eb97a1aee25da92b2
#
_entry.id   f0de0b6b3ec8c27eb97a1aee25da92b2
#
_cell.length_a   1.000
_cell.length_b   1.000
_cell.length_c   1.000
_cell.angle_alpha   90.00
_cell.angle_beta   90.00
_cell.angle_gamma   90.00
#
_symmetry.space_group_name_H-M   'P 1'
#
loop_
_entity.id
_entity.type
_entity.pdbx_description
1 polymer ?
#
loop_
_entity_poly.entity_id
_entity_poly.type
_entity_poly.pdbx_seq_one_letter_code
_entity_poly.pdbx_strand_id
1 'polypeptide(L)'
;MTNSVLDCGSFHSAVESSAALLGITGKELLNRLNAFDGESLSTAARHNHPYEDLLIRKTFRVEPSELPAPPVIYWFHATRVPPDTRFQDGIQPLSQILGRVWAFLGSLASGWSTPTEWLAFKNGMRGQFADQYARKVTSGFNEGPFAFLVREVVLLRDRVGANHDFLGIPELVEDICLSYEGMFGHCLRARFSAATRPCIVKFRSTDPGRNALAAALMYVHRKAKGQELDLSCNTCYSGEGRAVPPHGILQVEWPEFEA
;
A
#
# COMPACT_ATOMS: atom_id res chain seq x y z
N MET A 1 27.37 -2.10 -14.39
CA MET A 1 26.03 -2.70 -14.22
C MET A 1 25.11 -1.58 -13.83
N THR A 2 24.20 -1.16 -14.71
CA THR A 2 23.17 -0.16 -14.37
C THR A 2 22.30 -0.78 -13.28
N ASN A 3 22.21 -0.15 -12.11
CA ASN A 3 21.27 -0.55 -11.05
C ASN A 3 19.85 -0.34 -11.59
N SER A 4 19.30 -1.36 -12.23
CA SER A 4 17.95 -1.32 -12.77
C SER A 4 16.98 -1.31 -11.60
N VAL A 5 16.21 -0.23 -11.46
CA VAL A 5 15.21 -0.02 -10.41
C VAL A 5 13.83 -0.13 -11.05
N LEU A 6 12.89 -0.80 -10.40
CA LEU A 6 11.47 -0.72 -10.78
C LEU A 6 10.82 0.45 -10.03
N ASP A 7 10.31 1.44 -10.76
CA ASP A 7 9.65 2.63 -10.22
C ASP A 7 8.28 2.86 -10.87
N CYS A 8 7.22 2.61 -10.14
CA CYS A 8 5.84 2.90 -10.55
C CYS A 8 5.28 4.17 -9.88
N GLY A 9 6.13 5.18 -9.63
CA GLY A 9 5.74 6.48 -9.11
C GLY A 9 4.98 7.35 -10.11
N SER A 10 5.15 7.09 -11.40
CA SER A 10 4.39 7.70 -12.49
C SER A 10 4.30 6.72 -13.66
N PHE A 11 3.37 6.99 -14.60
CA PHE A 11 3.29 6.22 -15.83
C PHE A 11 4.62 6.20 -16.61
N HIS A 12 5.25 7.36 -16.74
CA HIS A 12 6.53 7.48 -17.45
C HIS A 12 7.64 6.65 -16.77
N SER A 13 7.82 6.77 -15.45
CA SER A 13 8.84 6.00 -14.72
C SER A 13 8.56 4.49 -14.78
N ALA A 14 7.30 4.07 -14.74
CA ALA A 14 6.93 2.66 -14.89
C ALA A 14 7.28 2.11 -16.27
N VAL A 15 7.01 2.88 -17.35
CA VAL A 15 7.39 2.49 -18.72
C VAL A 15 8.90 2.32 -18.83
N GLU A 16 9.67 3.34 -18.45
CA GLU A 16 11.13 3.33 -18.64
C GLU A 16 11.82 2.26 -17.77
N SER A 17 11.40 2.13 -16.51
CA SER A 17 11.99 1.14 -15.61
C SER A 17 11.64 -0.29 -15.99
N SER A 18 10.40 -0.56 -16.40
CA SER A 18 9.99 -1.89 -16.87
C SER A 18 10.69 -2.25 -18.19
N ALA A 19 10.81 -1.30 -19.12
CA ALA A 19 11.51 -1.51 -20.38
C ALA A 19 12.99 -1.82 -20.17
N ALA A 20 13.66 -1.07 -19.26
CA ALA A 20 15.07 -1.32 -18.91
C ALA A 20 15.28 -2.71 -18.31
N LEU A 21 14.37 -3.19 -17.45
CA LEU A 21 14.43 -4.53 -16.88
C LEU A 21 14.26 -5.63 -17.95
N LEU A 22 13.44 -5.37 -18.98
CA LEU A 22 13.22 -6.29 -20.09
C LEU A 22 14.27 -6.18 -21.21
N GLY A 23 15.22 -5.24 -21.11
CA GLY A 23 16.24 -5.01 -22.13
C GLY A 23 15.69 -4.45 -23.45
N ILE A 24 14.57 -3.72 -23.42
CA ILE A 24 13.92 -3.10 -24.57
C ILE A 24 13.74 -1.59 -24.35
N THR A 25 13.31 -0.85 -25.37
CA THR A 25 12.98 0.59 -25.23
C THR A 25 11.56 0.78 -24.69
N GLY A 26 11.29 1.91 -24.01
CA GLY A 26 9.94 2.27 -23.54
C GLY A 26 8.92 2.32 -24.69
N LYS A 27 9.34 2.82 -25.88
CA LYS A 27 8.48 2.82 -27.08
C LYS A 27 8.13 1.39 -27.52
N GLU A 28 9.10 0.49 -27.50
CA GLU A 28 8.87 -0.92 -27.86
C GLU A 28 7.94 -1.59 -26.85
N LEU A 29 8.14 -1.34 -25.54
CA LEU A 29 7.27 -1.83 -24.49
C LEU A 29 5.82 -1.39 -24.73
N LEU A 30 5.59 -0.10 -24.96
CA LEU A 30 4.25 0.44 -25.22
C LEU A 30 3.63 -0.17 -26.47
N ASN A 31 4.39 -0.32 -27.55
CA ASN A 31 3.89 -0.94 -28.78
C ASN A 31 3.44 -2.40 -28.53
N ARG A 32 4.22 -3.18 -27.80
CA ARG A 32 3.89 -4.58 -27.48
C ARG A 32 2.65 -4.67 -26.61
N LEU A 33 2.56 -3.85 -25.54
CA LEU A 33 1.42 -3.83 -24.65
C LEU A 33 0.14 -3.32 -25.33
N ASN A 34 0.25 -2.33 -26.23
CA ASN A 34 -0.89 -1.82 -27.01
C ASN A 34 -1.40 -2.83 -28.04
N ALA A 35 -0.53 -3.69 -28.56
CA ALA A 35 -0.93 -4.76 -29.48
C ALA A 35 -1.70 -5.90 -28.78
N PHE A 36 -1.63 -6.01 -27.45
CA PHE A 36 -2.38 -7.01 -26.72
C PHE A 36 -3.88 -6.66 -26.72
N ASP A 37 -4.68 -7.57 -27.25
CA ASP A 37 -6.13 -7.50 -27.26
C ASP A 37 -6.69 -8.56 -26.30
N GLY A 38 -7.01 -8.11 -25.07
CA GLY A 38 -7.61 -8.98 -24.06
C GLY A 38 -9.07 -9.32 -24.36
N GLU A 39 -9.78 -8.54 -25.21
CA GLU A 39 -11.17 -8.81 -25.54
C GLU A 39 -11.31 -10.00 -26.50
N SER A 40 -10.32 -10.21 -27.35
CA SER A 40 -10.28 -11.36 -28.27
C SER A 40 -9.98 -12.70 -27.58
N LEU A 41 -9.65 -12.69 -26.28
CA LEU A 41 -9.38 -13.92 -25.54
C LEU A 41 -10.67 -14.72 -25.32
N SER A 42 -10.59 -16.03 -25.54
CA SER A 42 -11.74 -16.92 -25.29
C SER A 42 -12.15 -16.88 -23.81
N THR A 43 -13.44 -17.10 -23.56
CA THR A 43 -13.98 -17.20 -22.21
C THR A 43 -13.25 -18.25 -21.37
N ALA A 44 -12.89 -19.39 -21.99
CA ALA A 44 -12.12 -20.45 -21.34
C ALA A 44 -10.73 -19.99 -20.92
N ALA A 45 -10.03 -19.21 -21.75
CA ALA A 45 -8.71 -18.67 -21.40
C ALA A 45 -8.79 -17.72 -20.19
N ARG A 46 -9.81 -16.85 -20.16
CA ARG A 46 -10.02 -15.91 -19.05
C ARG A 46 -10.41 -16.60 -17.74
N HIS A 47 -11.09 -17.75 -17.77
CA HIS A 47 -11.43 -18.50 -16.57
C HIS A 47 -10.28 -19.31 -15.99
N ASN A 48 -9.34 -19.75 -16.85
CA ASN A 48 -8.26 -20.65 -16.44
C ASN A 48 -6.96 -19.94 -16.03
N HIS A 49 -6.82 -18.66 -16.37
CA HIS A 49 -5.60 -17.90 -16.07
C HIS A 49 -5.93 -16.46 -15.62
N PRO A 50 -5.19 -15.92 -14.63
CA PRO A 50 -5.21 -14.51 -14.34
C PRO A 50 -4.94 -13.66 -15.59
N TYR A 51 -5.58 -12.50 -15.68
CA TYR A 51 -5.46 -11.63 -16.86
C TYR A 51 -4.01 -11.15 -17.07
N GLU A 52 -3.29 -10.86 -15.98
CA GLU A 52 -1.88 -10.49 -16.00
C GLU A 52 -0.98 -11.59 -16.60
N ASP A 53 -1.25 -12.84 -16.30
CA ASP A 53 -0.51 -13.98 -16.88
C ASP A 53 -0.73 -14.07 -18.39
N LEU A 54 -1.97 -13.88 -18.84
CA LEU A 54 -2.31 -13.87 -20.25
C LEU A 54 -1.63 -12.70 -20.98
N LEU A 55 -1.62 -11.51 -20.38
CA LEU A 55 -0.90 -10.34 -20.89
C LEU A 55 0.57 -10.69 -21.12
N ILE A 56 1.25 -11.26 -20.12
CA ILE A 56 2.67 -11.57 -20.17
C ILE A 56 2.97 -12.63 -21.25
N ARG A 57 2.28 -13.77 -21.20
CA ARG A 57 2.46 -14.88 -22.15
C ARG A 57 2.24 -14.46 -23.60
N LYS A 58 1.21 -13.66 -23.86
CA LYS A 58 0.86 -13.23 -25.23
C LYS A 58 1.78 -12.12 -25.73
N THR A 59 2.18 -11.19 -24.85
CA THR A 59 2.98 -10.01 -25.24
C THR A 59 4.46 -10.32 -25.32
N PHE A 60 4.99 -11.11 -24.38
CA PHE A 60 6.43 -11.36 -24.27
C PHE A 60 6.83 -12.80 -24.61
N ARG A 61 5.88 -13.71 -24.71
CA ARG A 61 6.09 -15.15 -25.01
C ARG A 61 6.95 -15.86 -23.97
N VAL A 62 6.80 -15.46 -22.72
CA VAL A 62 7.45 -16.04 -21.54
C VAL A 62 6.41 -16.35 -20.48
N GLU A 63 6.73 -17.22 -19.54
CA GLU A 63 5.92 -17.41 -18.35
C GLU A 63 6.14 -16.25 -17.36
N PRO A 64 5.14 -15.89 -16.54
CA PRO A 64 5.30 -14.84 -15.52
C PRO A 64 6.48 -15.07 -14.59
N SER A 65 6.80 -16.33 -14.28
CA SER A 65 7.94 -16.71 -13.45
C SER A 65 9.30 -16.53 -14.12
N GLU A 66 9.32 -16.36 -15.43
CA GLU A 66 10.55 -16.12 -16.22
C GLU A 66 10.88 -14.63 -16.37
N LEU A 67 9.97 -13.75 -15.93
CA LEU A 67 10.26 -12.32 -15.90
C LEU A 67 11.43 -12.02 -14.96
N PRO A 68 12.31 -11.07 -15.33
CA PRO A 68 13.44 -10.72 -14.49
C PRO A 68 12.96 -10.12 -13.16
N ALA A 69 13.54 -10.60 -12.06
CA ALA A 69 13.29 -10.00 -10.75
C ALA A 69 14.00 -8.63 -10.66
N PRO A 70 13.28 -7.54 -10.32
CA PRO A 70 13.90 -6.25 -10.14
C PRO A 70 14.90 -6.29 -8.97
N PRO A 71 16.16 -5.84 -9.13
CA PRO A 71 17.15 -5.84 -8.05
C PRO A 71 16.83 -4.81 -6.96
N VAL A 72 16.11 -3.76 -7.32
CA VAL A 72 15.60 -2.72 -6.41
C VAL A 72 14.20 -2.32 -6.86
N ILE A 73 13.31 -2.13 -5.90
CA ILE A 73 11.94 -1.67 -6.15
C ILE A 73 11.69 -0.43 -5.28
N TYR A 74 10.99 0.55 -5.86
CA TYR A 74 10.43 1.67 -5.11
C TYR A 74 8.99 1.36 -4.71
N TRP A 75 8.72 1.52 -3.42
CA TRP A 75 7.44 1.24 -2.79
C TRP A 75 6.83 2.51 -2.22
N PHE A 76 5.51 2.54 -2.10
CA PHE A 76 4.73 3.69 -1.65
C PHE A 76 3.91 3.28 -0.42
N HIS A 77 4.43 3.62 0.77
CA HIS A 77 3.73 3.38 2.04
C HIS A 77 2.75 4.52 2.31
N ALA A 78 1.47 4.19 2.37
CA ALA A 78 0.39 5.12 2.67
C ALA A 78 0.04 5.07 4.16
N THR A 79 -0.09 6.22 4.80
CA THR A 79 -0.45 6.32 6.21
C THR A 79 -0.97 7.72 6.55
N ARG A 80 -1.42 7.90 7.80
CA ARG A 80 -1.68 9.22 8.40
C ARG A 80 -0.83 9.40 9.64
N VAL A 81 -0.22 10.56 9.75
CA VAL A 81 0.68 10.89 10.86
C VAL A 81 0.50 12.34 11.31
N PRO A 82 0.91 12.71 12.53
CA PRO A 82 1.02 14.11 12.93
C PRO A 82 1.82 14.94 11.92
N PRO A 83 1.45 16.23 11.70
CA PRO A 83 2.06 17.06 10.65
C PRO A 83 3.57 17.26 10.74
N ASP A 84 4.15 17.12 11.93
CA ASP A 84 5.57 17.29 12.24
C ASP A 84 6.41 16.00 12.14
N THR A 85 5.78 14.89 11.74
CA THR A 85 6.45 13.59 11.58
C THR A 85 7.53 13.65 10.50
N ARG A 86 8.77 13.26 10.86
CA ARG A 86 9.96 13.34 9.99
C ARG A 86 10.53 11.98 9.59
N PHE A 87 9.94 10.87 10.03
CA PHE A 87 10.43 9.51 9.76
C PHE A 87 11.92 9.28 10.07
N GLN A 88 12.45 9.94 11.11
CA GLN A 88 13.85 9.83 11.53
C GLN A 88 14.24 8.40 11.93
N ASP A 89 13.27 7.63 12.45
CA ASP A 89 13.44 6.22 12.80
C ASP A 89 13.09 5.28 11.62
N GLY A 90 12.77 5.84 10.45
CA GLY A 90 12.25 5.08 9.31
C GLY A 90 10.75 4.75 9.45
N ILE A 91 10.29 3.71 8.71
CA ILE A 91 8.93 3.20 8.84
C ILE A 91 8.99 1.95 9.70
N GLN A 92 8.42 2.02 10.88
CA GLN A 92 8.48 0.95 11.88
C GLN A 92 7.36 -0.07 11.68
N PRO A 93 7.59 -1.35 12.00
CA PRO A 93 6.53 -2.35 12.02
C PRO A 93 5.55 -2.11 13.18
N LEU A 94 4.35 -2.68 13.05
CA LEU A 94 3.26 -2.50 14.00
C LEU A 94 3.68 -2.82 15.44
N SER A 95 4.39 -3.91 15.66
CA SER A 95 4.89 -4.33 16.98
C SER A 95 5.70 -3.26 17.70
N GLN A 96 6.43 -2.42 16.96
CA GLN A 96 7.26 -1.36 17.52
C GLN A 96 6.53 -0.03 17.73
N ILE A 97 5.46 0.24 16.94
CA ILE A 97 4.72 1.51 17.03
C ILE A 97 3.45 1.40 17.87
N LEU A 98 2.94 0.21 18.16
CA LEU A 98 1.65 0.01 18.80
C LEU A 98 1.49 0.79 20.11
N GLY A 99 2.54 0.81 20.93
CA GLY A 99 2.54 1.61 22.17
C GLY A 99 2.39 3.11 21.93
N ARG A 100 3.05 3.64 20.89
CA ARG A 100 2.95 5.05 20.48
C ARG A 100 1.56 5.39 19.92
N VAL A 101 0.97 4.47 19.14
CA VAL A 101 -0.40 4.63 18.62
C VAL A 101 -1.40 4.75 19.78
N TRP A 102 -1.31 3.85 20.78
CA TRP A 102 -2.16 3.90 21.96
C TRP A 102 -1.97 5.18 22.79
N ALA A 103 -0.72 5.64 22.98
CA ALA A 103 -0.43 6.87 23.68
C ALA A 103 -1.00 8.09 22.95
N PHE A 104 -0.84 8.15 21.63
CA PHE A 104 -1.36 9.22 20.79
C PHE A 104 -2.90 9.27 20.84
N LEU A 105 -3.58 8.16 20.62
CA LEU A 105 -5.05 8.09 20.71
C LEU A 105 -5.55 8.46 22.12
N GLY A 106 -4.83 8.04 23.18
CA GLY A 106 -5.14 8.43 24.55
C GLY A 106 -5.04 9.94 24.78
N SER A 107 -4.04 10.58 24.18
CA SER A 107 -3.92 12.05 24.25
C SER A 107 -5.10 12.75 23.57
N LEU A 108 -5.60 12.19 22.45
CA LEU A 108 -6.78 12.72 21.77
C LEU A 108 -8.07 12.47 22.55
N ALA A 109 -8.16 11.38 23.30
CA ALA A 109 -9.32 11.05 24.13
C ALA A 109 -9.38 11.81 25.46
N SER A 110 -8.30 12.50 25.88
CA SER A 110 -8.13 13.09 27.22
C SER A 110 -9.19 14.09 27.64
N GLY A 111 -9.93 14.70 26.69
CA GLY A 111 -11.07 15.56 27.00
C GLY A 111 -12.39 14.82 27.26
N TRP A 112 -12.42 13.48 27.09
CA TRP A 112 -13.61 12.65 27.22
C TRP A 112 -13.43 11.48 28.20
N SER A 113 -12.19 11.08 28.47
CA SER A 113 -11.85 9.97 29.35
C SER A 113 -10.68 10.33 30.24
N THR A 114 -10.74 9.92 31.49
CA THR A 114 -9.60 9.97 32.41
C THR A 114 -8.53 8.94 31.99
N PRO A 115 -7.28 9.09 32.44
CA PRO A 115 -6.22 8.09 32.19
C PRO A 115 -6.60 6.67 32.66
N THR A 116 -7.33 6.56 33.75
CA THR A 116 -7.81 5.29 34.29
C THR A 116 -8.84 4.63 33.37
N GLU A 117 -9.81 5.40 32.90
CA GLU A 117 -10.82 4.90 31.94
C GLU A 117 -10.19 4.51 30.61
N TRP A 118 -9.23 5.30 30.11
CA TRP A 118 -8.48 4.94 28.90
C TRP A 118 -7.70 3.62 29.05
N LEU A 119 -7.04 3.43 30.18
CA LEU A 119 -6.32 2.19 30.47
C LEU A 119 -7.29 0.99 30.61
N ALA A 120 -8.42 1.19 31.27
CA ALA A 120 -9.47 0.18 31.39
C ALA A 120 -10.05 -0.17 30.01
N PHE A 121 -10.30 0.81 29.15
CA PHE A 121 -10.71 0.59 27.76
C PHE A 121 -9.69 -0.23 27.00
N LYS A 122 -8.41 0.19 27.00
CA LYS A 122 -7.32 -0.53 26.29
C LYS A 122 -7.25 -2.01 26.70
N ASN A 123 -7.41 -2.32 27.97
CA ASN A 123 -7.30 -3.68 28.50
C ASN A 123 -8.61 -4.49 28.39
N GLY A 124 -9.72 -3.81 28.16
CA GLY A 124 -11.05 -4.40 28.18
C GLY A 124 -11.86 -4.20 26.90
N MET A 125 -11.22 -3.88 25.77
CA MET A 125 -11.90 -3.80 24.47
C MET A 125 -12.74 -5.06 24.20
N ARG A 126 -13.96 -4.86 23.71
CA ARG A 126 -14.91 -5.96 23.41
C ARG A 126 -15.67 -5.68 22.13
N GLY A 127 -16.24 -6.75 21.53
CA GLY A 127 -17.08 -6.68 20.36
C GLY A 127 -16.30 -6.81 19.05
N GLN A 128 -16.99 -6.68 17.95
CA GLN A 128 -16.50 -6.97 16.61
C GLN A 128 -15.16 -6.27 16.27
N PHE A 129 -15.02 -5.00 16.60
CA PHE A 129 -13.80 -4.23 16.29
C PHE A 129 -12.62 -4.63 17.19
N ALA A 130 -12.90 -5.01 18.43
CA ALA A 130 -11.87 -5.57 19.32
C ALA A 130 -11.32 -6.90 18.79
N ASP A 131 -12.19 -7.74 18.22
CA ASP A 131 -11.80 -9.02 17.60
C ASP A 131 -10.97 -8.78 16.33
N GLN A 132 -11.31 -7.76 15.54
CA GLN A 132 -10.54 -7.34 14.36
C GLN A 132 -9.16 -6.81 14.76
N TYR A 133 -9.10 -5.93 15.76
CA TYR A 133 -7.87 -5.43 16.35
C TYR A 133 -6.99 -6.59 16.87
N ALA A 134 -7.55 -7.50 17.69
CA ALA A 134 -6.82 -8.62 18.25
C ALA A 134 -6.19 -9.49 17.16
N ARG A 135 -6.93 -9.79 16.09
CA ARG A 135 -6.39 -10.53 14.94
C ARG A 135 -5.21 -9.84 14.27
N LYS A 136 -5.27 -8.50 14.14
CA LYS A 136 -4.19 -7.72 13.52
C LYS A 136 -2.92 -7.67 14.36
N VAL A 137 -3.03 -7.64 15.69
CA VAL A 137 -1.87 -7.54 16.57
C VAL A 137 -1.29 -8.90 17.00
N THR A 138 -2.06 -10.00 16.88
CA THR A 138 -1.60 -11.34 17.26
C THR A 138 -1.12 -12.20 16.10
N SER A 139 -1.52 -11.87 14.86
CA SER A 139 -1.05 -12.61 13.70
C SER A 139 0.28 -12.03 13.20
N GLY A 140 1.36 -12.79 13.24
CA GLY A 140 2.66 -12.37 12.70
C GLY A 140 2.65 -11.97 11.22
N PHE A 141 1.55 -12.26 10.50
CA PHE A 141 1.36 -11.84 9.10
C PHE A 141 1.05 -10.35 8.93
N ASN A 142 0.59 -9.66 9.97
CA ASN A 142 0.13 -8.27 9.91
C ASN A 142 1.14 -7.26 10.49
N GLU A 143 2.38 -7.68 10.72
CA GLU A 143 3.35 -6.80 11.36
C GLU A 143 3.82 -5.64 10.47
N GLY A 144 3.72 -5.75 9.14
CA GLY A 144 4.11 -4.69 8.20
C GLY A 144 5.58 -4.28 8.32
N PRO A 145 5.94 -3.04 7.90
CA PRO A 145 5.09 -2.11 7.17
C PRO A 145 4.65 -2.63 5.81
N PHE A 146 3.43 -2.22 5.38
CA PHE A 146 2.90 -2.54 4.06
C PHE A 146 3.06 -1.35 3.12
N ALA A 147 3.26 -1.62 1.83
CA ALA A 147 3.33 -0.56 0.82
C ALA A 147 2.85 -1.06 -0.54
N PHE A 148 2.45 -0.14 -1.39
CA PHE A 148 1.99 -0.38 -2.75
C PHE A 148 3.16 -0.24 -3.73
N LEU A 149 3.11 -1.01 -4.82
CA LEU A 149 4.04 -0.83 -5.94
C LEU A 149 3.66 0.41 -6.76
N VAL A 150 2.37 0.61 -7.02
CA VAL A 150 1.89 1.65 -7.92
C VAL A 150 1.33 2.83 -7.11
N ARG A 151 2.00 3.99 -7.23
CA ARG A 151 1.61 5.20 -6.51
C ARG A 151 0.18 5.66 -6.82
N GLU A 152 -0.24 5.60 -8.08
CA GLU A 152 -1.58 6.02 -8.46
C GLU A 152 -2.67 5.15 -7.82
N VAL A 153 -2.41 3.87 -7.58
CA VAL A 153 -3.35 2.96 -6.91
C VAL A 153 -3.56 3.37 -5.45
N VAL A 154 -2.52 3.89 -4.78
CA VAL A 154 -2.65 4.42 -3.41
C VAL A 154 -3.71 5.52 -3.31
N LEU A 155 -3.89 6.30 -4.37
CA LEU A 155 -4.81 7.44 -4.40
C LEU A 155 -6.27 7.07 -4.75
N LEU A 156 -6.52 5.81 -5.15
CA LEU A 156 -7.84 5.32 -5.56
C LEU A 156 -8.70 4.89 -4.35
N ARG A 157 -8.90 5.78 -3.37
CA ARG A 157 -9.57 5.52 -2.10
C ARG A 157 -10.90 4.77 -2.24
N ASP A 158 -11.76 5.22 -3.15
CA ASP A 158 -13.12 4.67 -3.34
C ASP A 158 -13.14 3.33 -4.09
N ARG A 159 -12.03 2.95 -4.73
CA ARG A 159 -11.92 1.76 -5.58
C ARG A 159 -11.11 0.62 -4.98
N VAL A 160 -10.23 0.93 -4.02
CA VAL A 160 -9.41 -0.07 -3.35
C VAL A 160 -10.12 -0.75 -2.18
N GLY A 161 -11.35 -0.31 -1.86
CA GLY A 161 -12.13 -0.78 -0.73
C GLY A 161 -11.65 -0.20 0.61
N ALA A 162 -12.54 -0.20 1.60
CA ALA A 162 -12.28 0.41 2.92
C ALA A 162 -11.02 -0.15 3.60
N ASN A 163 -10.71 -1.41 3.38
CA ASN A 163 -9.55 -2.08 3.99
C ASN A 163 -8.18 -1.67 3.40
N HIS A 164 -8.15 -0.84 2.37
CA HIS A 164 -6.91 -0.40 1.73
C HIS A 164 -6.79 1.13 1.67
N ASP A 165 -7.76 1.87 2.24
CA ASP A 165 -7.69 3.33 2.35
C ASP A 165 -6.83 3.76 3.54
N PHE A 166 -5.53 3.48 3.48
CA PHE A 166 -4.57 3.89 4.53
C PHE A 166 -4.35 5.41 4.59
N LEU A 167 -4.77 6.16 3.56
CA LEU A 167 -4.75 7.62 3.56
C LEU A 167 -5.97 8.20 4.27
N GLY A 168 -7.05 7.42 4.42
CA GLY A 168 -8.20 7.75 5.26
C GLY A 168 -7.85 7.56 6.73
N ILE A 169 -8.21 6.41 7.30
CA ILE A 169 -7.82 6.03 8.67
C ILE A 169 -7.18 4.64 8.59
N PRO A 170 -5.94 4.45 9.08
CA PRO A 170 -5.35 3.12 9.11
C PRO A 170 -6.24 2.14 9.86
N GLU A 171 -6.49 0.95 9.30
CA GLU A 171 -7.45 -0.03 9.81
C GLU A 171 -7.33 -0.31 11.31
N LEU A 172 -6.11 -0.45 11.82
CA LEU A 172 -5.88 -0.69 13.25
C LEU A 172 -6.36 0.48 14.11
N VAL A 173 -6.13 1.71 13.65
CA VAL A 173 -6.60 2.92 14.33
C VAL A 173 -8.11 3.00 14.25
N GLU A 174 -8.69 2.62 13.13
CA GLU A 174 -10.15 2.59 12.95
C GLU A 174 -10.81 1.61 13.92
N ASP A 175 -10.27 0.39 14.07
CA ASP A 175 -10.78 -0.61 15.03
C ASP A 175 -10.78 -0.08 16.46
N ILE A 176 -9.69 0.58 16.87
CA ILE A 176 -9.60 1.18 18.21
C ILE A 176 -10.63 2.31 18.37
N CYS A 177 -10.73 3.20 17.38
CA CYS A 177 -11.65 4.34 17.43
C CYS A 177 -13.12 3.91 17.44
N LEU A 178 -13.50 2.91 16.65
CA LEU A 178 -14.86 2.37 16.61
C LEU A 178 -15.22 1.64 17.92
N SER A 179 -14.27 0.89 18.50
CA SER A 179 -14.46 0.30 19.82
C SER A 179 -14.66 1.36 20.90
N TYR A 180 -13.89 2.45 20.85
CA TYR A 180 -14.01 3.57 21.76
C TYR A 180 -15.36 4.28 21.62
N GLU A 181 -15.79 4.57 20.39
CA GLU A 181 -17.07 5.19 20.09
C GLU A 181 -18.25 4.35 20.60
N GLY A 182 -18.17 3.02 20.40
CA GLY A 182 -19.20 2.09 20.91
C GLY A 182 -19.27 2.05 22.45
N MET A 183 -18.18 2.28 23.16
CA MET A 183 -18.13 2.27 24.62
C MET A 183 -18.50 3.62 25.26
N PHE A 184 -18.03 4.72 24.70
CA PHE A 184 -18.11 6.05 25.30
C PHE A 184 -19.02 7.04 24.54
N GLY A 185 -19.50 6.68 23.34
CA GLY A 185 -20.34 7.54 22.52
C GLY A 185 -19.63 8.72 21.87
N HIS A 186 -18.30 8.75 21.87
CA HIS A 186 -17.49 9.85 21.34
C HIS A 186 -16.73 9.45 20.09
N CYS A 187 -16.83 10.27 19.01
CA CYS A 187 -16.18 9.99 17.72
C CYS A 187 -14.67 10.30 17.75
N LEU A 188 -13.85 9.36 18.22
CA LEU A 188 -12.40 9.52 18.28
C LEU A 188 -11.76 9.60 16.88
N ARG A 189 -12.39 9.00 15.87
CA ARG A 189 -11.96 9.11 14.47
C ARG A 189 -11.86 10.54 13.98
N ALA A 190 -12.86 11.38 14.33
CA ALA A 190 -12.85 12.79 13.92
C ALA A 190 -11.65 13.54 14.51
N ARG A 191 -11.32 13.30 15.81
CA ARG A 191 -10.12 13.90 16.43
C ARG A 191 -8.83 13.39 15.82
N PHE A 192 -8.75 12.08 15.52
CA PHE A 192 -7.59 11.52 14.85
C PHE A 192 -7.38 12.16 13.47
N SER A 193 -8.44 12.26 12.67
CA SER A 193 -8.37 12.88 11.34
C SER A 193 -7.95 14.35 11.40
N ALA A 194 -8.44 15.10 12.40
CA ALA A 194 -8.08 16.52 12.60
C ALA A 194 -6.63 16.71 13.09
N ALA A 195 -6.10 15.75 13.86
CA ALA A 195 -4.75 15.81 14.43
C ALA A 195 -3.66 15.21 13.51
N THR A 196 -4.06 14.60 12.40
CA THR A 196 -3.14 13.93 11.46
C THR A 196 -3.42 14.38 10.04
N ARG A 197 -2.44 14.18 9.17
CA ARG A 197 -2.61 14.36 7.73
C ARG A 197 -2.14 13.12 6.97
N PRO A 198 -2.74 12.84 5.80
CA PRO A 198 -2.31 11.74 4.96
C PRO A 198 -0.91 11.99 4.42
N CYS A 199 -0.12 10.95 4.31
CA CYS A 199 1.17 11.00 3.62
C CYS A 199 1.46 9.70 2.87
N ILE A 200 2.28 9.82 1.82
CA ILE A 200 2.83 8.71 1.06
C ILE A 200 4.34 8.77 1.21
N VAL A 201 4.93 7.70 1.74
CA VAL A 201 6.37 7.59 1.90
C VAL A 201 6.92 6.69 0.81
N LYS A 202 7.68 7.28 -0.14
CA LYS A 202 8.42 6.52 -1.15
C LYS A 202 9.70 5.99 -0.54
N PHE A 203 9.94 4.69 -0.62
CA PHE A 203 11.18 4.08 -0.14
C PHE A 203 11.67 3.01 -1.10
N ARG A 204 12.95 2.63 -0.97
CA ARG A 204 13.58 1.57 -1.74
C ARG A 204 13.71 0.28 -0.94
N SER A 205 13.52 -0.86 -1.61
CA SER A 205 13.80 -2.18 -1.06
C SER A 205 14.45 -3.07 -2.09
N THR A 206 15.29 -4.01 -1.64
CA THR A 206 15.83 -5.11 -2.44
C THR A 206 14.96 -6.37 -2.33
N ASP A 207 13.87 -6.32 -1.57
CA ASP A 207 12.88 -7.38 -1.57
C ASP A 207 12.26 -7.46 -2.96
N PRO A 208 12.35 -8.63 -3.65
CA PRO A 208 11.94 -8.75 -5.04
C PRO A 208 10.43 -8.52 -5.26
N GLY A 209 9.64 -8.50 -4.20
CA GLY A 209 8.19 -8.37 -4.29
C GLY A 209 7.56 -9.50 -5.11
N ARG A 210 6.39 -9.96 -4.72
CA ARG A 210 5.69 -10.98 -5.48
C ARG A 210 5.21 -10.40 -6.80
N ASN A 211 5.70 -10.90 -7.96
CA ASN A 211 5.24 -10.51 -9.30
C ASN A 211 5.30 -8.99 -9.58
N ALA A 212 6.27 -8.28 -8.99
CA ALA A 212 6.31 -6.82 -9.09
C ALA A 212 6.39 -6.31 -10.54
N LEU A 213 7.22 -6.94 -11.38
CA LEU A 213 7.30 -6.55 -12.80
C LEU A 213 6.00 -6.87 -13.54
N ALA A 214 5.34 -7.98 -13.24
CA ALA A 214 4.06 -8.32 -13.84
C ALA A 214 2.98 -7.28 -13.51
N ALA A 215 2.88 -6.86 -12.24
CA ALA A 215 1.97 -5.81 -11.80
C ALA A 215 2.29 -4.45 -12.46
N ALA A 216 3.57 -4.11 -12.59
CA ALA A 216 4.00 -2.90 -13.30
C ALA A 216 3.61 -2.92 -14.79
N LEU A 217 3.77 -4.06 -15.46
CA LEU A 217 3.35 -4.23 -16.86
C LEU A 217 1.82 -4.12 -17.02
N MET A 218 1.06 -4.65 -16.06
CA MET A 218 -0.39 -4.50 -16.03
C MET A 218 -0.80 -3.03 -15.84
N TYR A 219 -0.15 -2.32 -14.92
CA TYR A 219 -0.36 -0.89 -14.74
C TYR A 219 -0.08 -0.10 -16.02
N VAL A 220 1.07 -0.35 -16.66
CA VAL A 220 1.43 0.31 -17.93
C VAL A 220 0.41 0.00 -19.02
N HIS A 221 -0.01 -1.26 -19.17
CA HIS A 221 -1.00 -1.67 -20.15
C HIS A 221 -2.33 -0.93 -19.97
N ARG A 222 -2.91 -0.95 -18.76
CA ARG A 222 -4.18 -0.29 -18.50
C ARG A 222 -4.13 1.22 -18.73
N LYS A 223 -3.07 1.87 -18.25
CA LYS A 223 -2.88 3.31 -18.48
C LYS A 223 -2.74 3.64 -19.96
N ALA A 224 -1.98 2.86 -20.73
CA ALA A 224 -1.81 3.05 -22.17
C ALA A 224 -3.13 2.87 -22.94
N LYS A 225 -4.03 2.00 -22.46
CA LYS A 225 -5.37 1.76 -23.02
C LYS A 225 -6.45 2.75 -22.51
N GLY A 226 -6.11 3.66 -21.61
CA GLY A 226 -7.10 4.53 -20.95
C GLY A 226 -8.10 3.77 -20.07
N GLN A 227 -7.74 2.56 -19.62
CA GLN A 227 -8.58 1.74 -18.76
C GLN A 227 -8.45 2.17 -17.30
N GLU A 228 -9.47 1.90 -16.51
CA GLU A 228 -9.47 2.17 -15.08
C GLU A 228 -8.44 1.31 -14.35
N LEU A 229 -7.80 1.93 -13.36
CA LEU A 229 -6.89 1.22 -12.45
C LEU A 229 -7.67 0.63 -11.27
N ASP A 230 -7.20 -0.52 -10.79
CA ASP A 230 -7.67 -1.18 -9.59
C ASP A 230 -6.52 -1.95 -8.91
N LEU A 231 -6.83 -2.73 -7.88
CA LEU A 231 -5.83 -3.52 -7.15
C LEU A 231 -5.11 -4.56 -8.01
N SER A 232 -5.69 -5.00 -9.15
CA SER A 232 -5.02 -5.95 -10.05
C SER A 232 -3.81 -5.36 -10.76
N CYS A 233 -3.68 -4.02 -10.77
CA CYS A 233 -2.50 -3.31 -11.30
C CYS A 233 -1.41 -3.13 -10.25
N ASN A 234 -1.52 -3.76 -9.09
CA ASN A 234 -0.63 -3.53 -7.96
C ASN A 234 -0.20 -4.83 -7.32
N THR A 235 0.90 -4.77 -6.62
CA THR A 235 1.32 -5.75 -5.62
C THR A 235 1.78 -5.02 -4.38
N CYS A 236 1.84 -5.74 -3.25
CA CYS A 236 2.18 -5.14 -1.97
C CYS A 236 3.54 -5.61 -1.47
N TYR A 237 4.31 -4.68 -0.93
CA TYR A 237 5.43 -4.96 -0.06
C TYR A 237 4.92 -5.38 1.32
N SER A 238 5.55 -6.37 1.92
CA SER A 238 5.40 -6.68 3.34
C SER A 238 6.78 -6.67 3.99
N GLY A 239 6.95 -5.83 4.99
CA GLY A 239 8.19 -5.77 5.78
C GLY A 239 8.37 -6.98 6.69
N GLU A 240 7.34 -7.79 6.92
CA GLU A 240 7.36 -8.98 7.79
C GLU A 240 7.96 -8.68 9.18
N GLY A 241 7.53 -7.57 9.78
CA GLY A 241 8.04 -7.10 11.07
C GLY A 241 9.40 -6.40 11.03
N ARG A 242 9.99 -6.20 9.85
CA ARG A 242 11.25 -5.45 9.67
C ARG A 242 10.97 -3.99 9.33
N ALA A 243 11.64 -3.09 10.02
CA ALA A 243 11.55 -1.66 9.74
C ALA A 243 12.17 -1.31 8.37
N VAL A 244 11.59 -0.33 7.68
CA VAL A 244 12.27 0.37 6.59
C VAL A 244 13.21 1.40 7.21
N PRO A 245 14.52 1.28 7.02
CA PRO A 245 15.46 2.19 7.66
C PRO A 245 15.37 3.62 7.08
N PRO A 246 15.73 4.67 7.82
CA PRO A 246 15.62 6.06 7.36
C PRO A 246 16.34 6.33 6.03
N HIS A 247 17.52 5.74 5.82
CA HIS A 247 18.29 5.89 4.57
C HIS A 247 17.65 5.18 3.37
N GLY A 248 16.64 4.33 3.60
CA GLY A 248 15.82 3.73 2.55
C GLY A 248 14.70 4.64 2.07
N ILE A 249 14.33 5.66 2.86
CA ILE A 249 13.29 6.63 2.50
C ILE A 249 13.85 7.61 1.46
N LEU A 250 13.13 7.78 0.37
CA LEU A 250 13.52 8.64 -0.75
C LEU A 250 12.75 9.96 -0.75
N GLN A 251 11.46 9.91 -0.39
CA GLN A 251 10.56 11.05 -0.45
C GLN A 251 9.39 10.85 0.49
N VAL A 252 8.88 11.95 1.05
CA VAL A 252 7.59 11.99 1.78
C VAL A 252 6.69 12.99 1.07
N GLU A 253 5.54 12.52 0.62
CA GLU A 253 4.52 13.33 -0.04
C GLU A 253 3.34 13.55 0.89
N TRP A 254 2.74 14.72 0.81
CA TRP A 254 1.57 15.12 1.59
C TRP A 254 0.42 15.41 0.64
N PRO A 255 -0.32 14.38 0.19
CA PRO A 255 -1.41 14.61 -0.75
C PRO A 255 -2.50 15.47 -0.11
N GLU A 256 -2.97 16.47 -0.86
CA GLU A 256 -4.15 17.25 -0.52
C GLU A 256 -5.37 16.51 -1.08
N PHE A 257 -6.35 16.24 -0.23
CA PHE A 257 -7.66 15.77 -0.65
C PHE A 257 -8.63 16.91 -0.45
N GLU A 258 -9.40 17.22 -1.48
CA GLU A 258 -10.54 18.11 -1.31
C GLU A 258 -11.49 17.50 -0.27
N ALA A 259 -11.88 18.31 0.73
CA ALA A 259 -12.69 17.91 1.85
C ALA A 259 -14.17 17.66 1.46
#